data_084546c507149512e3d26155a1d23669
#
_entry.id   084546c507149512e3d26155a1d23669
#
_cell.length_a   1.000
_cell.length_b   1.000
_cell.length_c   1.000
_cell.angle_alpha   90.00
_cell.angle_beta   90.00
_cell.angle_gamma   90.00
#
_symmetry.space_group_name_H-M   'P 1'
#
loop_
_entity.id
_entity.type
_entity.pdbx_description
1 polymer ?
#
loop_
_entity_poly.entity_id
_entity_poly.type
_entity_poly.pdbx_seq_one_letter_code
_entity_poly.pdbx_strand_id
1 'polypeptide(L)'
;MGESTPREGVWKLRVLITGITGFTGSHLAEYLVTLHGVEVFGTYRVRSRMDNLVHLQGQIHLLECELKDFHSVNELIGKVRPDYIFHLAAQSFVPTSWNAPRDTFFNNVLGEINVFEAIRLHKLSTRIQIAGSSEEYGLVYPAETPINEENPLRPLSPYGVSKVAQDLFGYQYFQSYGLDIVRTRTFNHEGPRRGEAFVLSNFAKQIAAIESGRRPPVLAVGNLDAQRDFTDVRDVVKAYKLALDLGVPGEVYNIGSGCVWRIGDALDQLLRLTPIQVTIEPDPDRMRPSDVPLLHCDMSKFAAQTGWRPEIPFAQTLADLLNYWRTVEAGR
;
A
#
# COMPACT_ATOMS: atom_id res chain seq x y z
N MET A 1 47.29 -28.29 -12.94
CA MET A 1 45.88 -28.62 -13.06
C MET A 1 45.24 -28.40 -11.68
N GLY A 2 44.64 -27.26 -11.49
CA GLY A 2 43.94 -26.91 -10.27
C GLY A 2 42.45 -26.74 -10.65
N GLU A 3 41.67 -27.76 -10.29
CA GLU A 3 40.22 -27.72 -10.43
C GLU A 3 39.67 -26.68 -9.47
N SER A 4 39.17 -25.59 -10.01
CA SER A 4 38.36 -24.62 -9.25
C SER A 4 36.98 -25.22 -9.04
N THR A 5 36.75 -25.75 -7.81
CA THR A 5 35.39 -26.08 -7.34
C THR A 5 34.47 -24.87 -7.52
N PRO A 6 33.29 -25.01 -8.17
CA PRO A 6 32.28 -23.97 -8.16
C PRO A 6 31.85 -23.69 -6.73
N ARG A 7 31.94 -22.46 -6.27
CA ARG A 7 31.24 -22.03 -5.04
C ARG A 7 29.75 -22.25 -5.30
N GLU A 8 29.14 -23.18 -4.59
CA GLU A 8 27.69 -23.29 -4.48
C GLU A 8 27.17 -22.02 -3.79
N GLY A 9 27.00 -20.98 -4.56
CA GLY A 9 26.25 -19.80 -4.14
C GLY A 9 24.77 -20.17 -4.15
N VAL A 10 24.16 -20.31 -2.99
CA VAL A 10 22.70 -20.43 -2.87
C VAL A 10 22.13 -19.20 -3.57
N TRP A 11 21.47 -19.43 -4.73
CA TRP A 11 20.82 -18.37 -5.48
C TRP A 11 19.73 -17.72 -4.60
N LYS A 12 19.78 -16.39 -4.41
CA LYS A 12 18.82 -15.65 -3.63
C LYS A 12 17.97 -14.79 -4.55
N LEU A 13 16.65 -14.84 -4.38
CA LEU A 13 15.70 -13.94 -5.05
C LEU A 13 15.91 -12.52 -4.52
N ARG A 14 16.37 -11.61 -5.39
CA ARG A 14 16.63 -10.21 -5.05
C ARG A 14 15.36 -9.40 -5.24
N VAL A 15 14.80 -8.92 -4.14
CA VAL A 15 13.52 -8.21 -4.11
C VAL A 15 13.77 -6.75 -3.75
N LEU A 16 13.32 -5.84 -4.61
CA LEU A 16 13.36 -4.40 -4.36
C LEU A 16 11.98 -3.88 -4.00
N ILE A 17 11.87 -3.18 -2.86
CA ILE A 17 10.65 -2.48 -2.43
C ILE A 17 10.89 -0.98 -2.53
N THR A 18 10.22 -0.31 -3.46
CA THR A 18 10.20 1.16 -3.42
C THR A 18 9.21 1.63 -2.34
N GLY A 19 9.61 2.64 -1.56
CA GLY A 19 8.77 3.11 -0.45
C GLY A 19 8.71 2.16 0.76
N ILE A 20 9.80 1.42 1.01
CA ILE A 20 9.91 0.44 2.12
C ILE A 20 9.61 1.03 3.50
N THR A 21 9.89 2.33 3.71
CA THR A 21 9.68 3.02 4.99
C THR A 21 8.21 3.30 5.30
N GLY A 22 7.34 3.16 4.29
CA GLY A 22 5.90 3.39 4.41
C GLY A 22 5.18 2.26 5.17
N PHE A 23 3.88 2.45 5.35
CA PHE A 23 2.99 1.49 6.01
C PHE A 23 3.07 0.11 5.35
N THR A 24 2.61 -0.01 4.11
CA THR A 24 2.56 -1.30 3.39
C THR A 24 3.97 -1.84 3.10
N GLY A 25 4.93 -0.94 2.74
CA GLY A 25 6.30 -1.33 2.45
C GLY A 25 7.01 -1.98 3.63
N SER A 26 6.80 -1.48 4.85
CA SER A 26 7.40 -2.05 6.05
C SER A 26 6.82 -3.42 6.43
N HIS A 27 5.50 -3.62 6.24
CA HIS A 27 4.87 -4.94 6.43
C HIS A 27 5.31 -5.94 5.36
N LEU A 28 5.45 -5.49 4.11
CA LEU A 28 5.97 -6.35 3.04
C LEU A 28 7.41 -6.78 3.32
N ALA A 29 8.27 -5.86 3.75
CA ALA A 29 9.65 -6.18 4.13
C ALA A 29 9.69 -7.21 5.28
N GLU A 30 8.88 -7.00 6.32
CA GLU A 30 8.73 -7.91 7.45
C GLU A 30 8.29 -9.32 7.01
N TYR A 31 7.33 -9.41 6.10
CA TYR A 31 6.90 -10.68 5.53
C TYR A 31 8.00 -11.34 4.69
N LEU A 32 8.65 -10.60 3.80
CA LEU A 32 9.63 -11.15 2.88
C LEU A 32 10.90 -11.67 3.56
N VAL A 33 11.36 -11.05 4.66
CA VAL A 33 12.52 -11.54 5.41
C VAL A 33 12.27 -12.89 6.11
N THR A 34 11.00 -13.31 6.29
CA THR A 34 10.66 -14.64 6.80
C THR A 34 10.80 -15.73 5.75
N LEU A 35 10.90 -15.38 4.47
CA LEU A 35 10.95 -16.33 3.37
C LEU A 35 12.40 -16.77 3.10
N HIS A 36 12.61 -18.08 3.00
CA HIS A 36 13.93 -18.63 2.67
C HIS A 36 14.39 -18.22 1.27
N GLY A 37 15.65 -17.86 1.15
CA GLY A 37 16.27 -17.54 -0.15
C GLY A 37 15.86 -16.18 -0.73
N VAL A 38 15.28 -15.28 0.07
CA VAL A 38 14.95 -13.91 -0.33
C VAL A 38 15.96 -12.92 0.25
N GLU A 39 16.43 -12.00 -0.58
CA GLU A 39 17.28 -10.87 -0.18
C GLU A 39 16.51 -9.58 -0.44
N VAL A 40 16.20 -8.83 0.62
CA VAL A 40 15.32 -7.66 0.56
C VAL A 40 16.12 -6.37 0.49
N PHE A 41 15.87 -5.61 -0.57
CA PHE A 41 16.35 -4.24 -0.78
C PHE A 41 15.19 -3.27 -0.69
N GLY A 42 15.42 -2.08 -0.16
CA GLY A 42 14.38 -1.08 -0.09
C GLY A 42 14.87 0.34 -0.29
N THR A 43 14.04 1.18 -0.94
CA THR A 43 14.38 2.58 -1.15
C THR A 43 13.83 3.49 -0.07
N TYR A 44 14.62 4.47 0.31
CA TYR A 44 14.22 5.58 1.16
C TYR A 44 14.72 6.92 0.61
N ARG A 45 14.12 8.03 1.01
CA ARG A 45 14.60 9.40 0.72
C ARG A 45 15.31 9.96 1.93
N VAL A 46 16.19 10.94 1.73
CA VAL A 46 17.02 11.59 2.78
C VAL A 46 16.28 11.88 4.09
N ARG A 47 15.01 12.28 4.02
CA ARG A 47 14.19 12.65 5.19
C ARG A 47 13.14 11.62 5.55
N SER A 48 13.25 10.39 5.06
CA SER A 48 12.31 9.33 5.42
C SER A 48 12.44 8.96 6.89
N ARG A 49 11.31 8.80 7.57
CA ARG A 49 11.28 8.23 8.92
C ARG A 49 11.54 6.73 8.83
N MET A 50 12.37 6.22 9.73
CA MET A 50 12.79 4.82 9.76
C MET A 50 12.08 4.00 10.86
N ASP A 51 11.19 4.62 11.63
CA ASP A 51 10.54 4.02 12.80
C ASP A 51 9.88 2.67 12.49
N ASN A 52 9.30 2.55 11.28
CA ASN A 52 8.64 1.33 10.85
C ASN A 52 9.61 0.16 10.53
N LEU A 53 10.92 0.42 10.45
CA LEU A 53 11.93 -0.57 10.02
C LEU A 53 12.96 -0.92 11.09
N VAL A 54 12.89 -0.32 12.29
CA VAL A 54 13.89 -0.51 13.35
C VAL A 54 14.07 -1.99 13.70
N HIS A 55 12.98 -2.75 13.74
CA HIS A 55 12.99 -4.19 14.05
C HIS A 55 13.56 -5.07 12.93
N LEU A 56 13.76 -4.53 11.72
CA LEU A 56 14.35 -5.22 10.56
C LEU A 56 15.82 -4.86 10.33
N GLN A 57 16.44 -4.10 11.25
CA GLN A 57 17.83 -3.70 11.12
C GLN A 57 18.75 -4.93 10.99
N GLY A 58 19.65 -4.90 9.99
CA GLY A 58 20.55 -6.02 9.67
C GLY A 58 19.92 -7.16 8.85
N GLN A 59 18.61 -7.12 8.60
CA GLN A 59 17.90 -8.13 7.80
C GLN A 59 17.57 -7.63 6.38
N ILE A 60 17.62 -6.32 6.15
CA ILE A 60 17.29 -5.65 4.88
C ILE A 60 18.40 -4.70 4.45
N HIS A 61 18.51 -4.45 3.14
CA HIS A 61 19.42 -3.49 2.56
C HIS A 61 18.69 -2.21 2.20
N LEU A 62 19.00 -1.11 2.89
CA LEU A 62 18.39 0.19 2.64
C LEU A 62 19.27 1.03 1.71
N LEU A 63 18.68 1.57 0.65
CA LEU A 63 19.34 2.37 -0.37
C LEU A 63 18.62 3.70 -0.54
N GLU A 64 19.38 4.78 -0.46
CA GLU A 64 18.83 6.10 -0.75
C GLU A 64 18.53 6.24 -2.24
N CYS A 65 17.33 6.71 -2.58
CA CYS A 65 16.92 6.93 -3.95
C CYS A 65 15.78 7.96 -4.05
N GLU A 66 15.98 8.98 -4.87
CA GLU A 66 14.92 9.90 -5.28
C GLU A 66 14.32 9.39 -6.61
N LEU A 67 13.12 8.81 -6.53
CA LEU A 67 12.49 8.18 -7.71
C LEU A 67 12.17 9.16 -8.85
N LYS A 68 12.02 10.44 -8.56
CA LYS A 68 11.82 11.46 -9.60
C LYS A 68 13.09 11.77 -10.39
N ASP A 69 14.25 11.41 -9.88
CA ASP A 69 15.53 11.56 -10.55
C ASP A 69 15.93 10.26 -11.25
N PHE A 70 15.93 10.29 -12.58
CA PHE A 70 16.28 9.12 -13.40
C PHE A 70 17.70 8.62 -13.11
N HIS A 71 18.67 9.51 -12.88
CA HIS A 71 20.04 9.09 -12.57
C HIS A 71 20.09 8.26 -11.28
N SER A 72 19.43 8.72 -10.22
CA SER A 72 19.32 8.00 -8.95
C SER A 72 18.69 6.62 -9.13
N VAL A 73 17.60 6.51 -9.91
CA VAL A 73 16.92 5.25 -10.18
C VAL A 73 17.78 4.31 -11.03
N ASN A 74 18.44 4.84 -12.05
CA ASN A 74 19.31 4.07 -12.94
C ASN A 74 20.49 3.44 -12.19
N GLU A 75 21.15 4.20 -11.32
CA GLU A 75 22.22 3.70 -10.43
C GLU A 75 21.71 2.61 -9.47
N LEU A 76 20.54 2.84 -8.86
CA LEU A 76 19.90 1.87 -7.98
C LEU A 76 19.64 0.54 -8.70
N ILE A 77 18.93 0.59 -9.83
CA ILE A 77 18.56 -0.60 -10.60
C ILE A 77 19.80 -1.35 -11.11
N GLY A 78 20.81 -0.62 -11.62
CA GLY A 78 22.06 -1.19 -12.05
C GLY A 78 22.83 -1.93 -10.94
N LYS A 79 22.82 -1.36 -9.73
CA LYS A 79 23.46 -1.93 -8.52
C LYS A 79 22.70 -3.12 -7.96
N VAL A 80 21.37 -2.98 -7.80
CA VAL A 80 20.54 -4.03 -7.19
C VAL A 80 20.30 -5.17 -8.15
N ARG A 81 20.02 -4.90 -9.45
CA ARG A 81 19.60 -5.88 -10.46
C ARG A 81 18.52 -6.81 -9.90
N PRO A 82 17.35 -6.27 -9.51
CA PRO A 82 16.34 -7.04 -8.80
C PRO A 82 15.64 -8.05 -9.73
N ASP A 83 15.30 -9.21 -9.18
CA ASP A 83 14.42 -10.18 -9.82
C ASP A 83 12.96 -9.73 -9.72
N TYR A 84 12.57 -9.21 -8.54
CA TYR A 84 11.24 -8.69 -8.24
C TYR A 84 11.30 -7.24 -7.78
N ILE A 85 10.33 -6.44 -8.24
CA ILE A 85 10.10 -5.08 -7.72
C ILE A 85 8.66 -4.97 -7.25
N PHE A 86 8.49 -4.53 -6.00
CA PHE A 86 7.22 -4.03 -5.47
C PHE A 86 7.26 -2.50 -5.50
N HIS A 87 6.53 -1.91 -6.45
CA HIS A 87 6.49 -0.45 -6.58
C HIS A 87 5.37 0.13 -5.71
N LEU A 88 5.72 0.45 -4.44
CA LEU A 88 4.79 0.96 -3.43
C LEU A 88 4.99 2.46 -3.13
N ALA A 89 6.06 3.05 -3.64
CA ALA A 89 6.36 4.46 -3.40
C ALA A 89 5.33 5.36 -4.09
N ALA A 90 4.58 6.10 -3.30
CA ALA A 90 3.59 7.07 -3.79
C ALA A 90 3.30 8.15 -2.74
N GLN A 91 2.84 9.32 -3.19
CA GLN A 91 2.04 10.21 -2.36
C GLN A 91 0.63 9.60 -2.33
N SER A 92 0.22 8.99 -1.19
CA SER A 92 -0.99 8.17 -1.09
C SER A 92 -2.14 8.81 -0.31
N PHE A 93 -1.92 9.97 0.33
CA PHE A 93 -2.94 10.64 1.10
C PHE A 93 -3.80 11.54 0.20
N VAL A 94 -5.05 11.13 -0.06
CA VAL A 94 -5.97 11.79 -0.99
C VAL A 94 -6.13 13.29 -0.72
N PRO A 95 -6.33 13.77 0.53
CA PRO A 95 -6.45 15.21 0.80
C PRO A 95 -5.23 16.03 0.34
N THR A 96 -4.01 15.53 0.51
CA THR A 96 -2.80 16.21 0.01
C THR A 96 -2.82 16.39 -1.51
N SER A 97 -3.43 15.46 -2.26
CA SER A 97 -3.48 15.55 -3.72
C SER A 97 -4.31 16.74 -4.21
N TRP A 98 -5.29 17.19 -3.44
CA TRP A 98 -6.08 18.39 -3.76
C TRP A 98 -5.27 19.68 -3.61
N ASN A 99 -4.38 19.74 -2.61
CA ASN A 99 -3.53 20.89 -2.34
C ASN A 99 -2.28 20.91 -3.22
N ALA A 100 -1.78 19.74 -3.62
CA ALA A 100 -0.54 19.57 -4.39
C ALA A 100 -0.72 18.55 -5.54
N PRO A 101 -1.63 18.80 -6.51
CA PRO A 101 -1.92 17.85 -7.58
C PRO A 101 -0.73 17.57 -8.49
N ARG A 102 0.05 18.60 -8.79
CA ARG A 102 1.27 18.48 -9.59
C ARG A 102 2.33 17.61 -8.91
N ASP A 103 2.59 17.85 -7.63
CA ASP A 103 3.58 17.06 -6.87
C ASP A 103 3.11 15.61 -6.71
N THR A 104 1.81 15.39 -6.48
CA THR A 104 1.22 14.05 -6.47
C THR A 104 1.48 13.31 -7.78
N PHE A 105 1.21 13.96 -8.93
CA PHE A 105 1.42 13.36 -10.24
C PHE A 105 2.90 13.04 -10.48
N PHE A 106 3.82 13.97 -10.23
CA PHE A 106 5.25 13.76 -10.42
C PHE A 106 5.81 12.67 -9.51
N ASN A 107 5.40 12.61 -8.26
CA ASN A 107 5.87 11.56 -7.35
C ASN A 107 5.38 10.17 -7.80
N ASN A 108 4.11 10.07 -8.20
CA ASN A 108 3.51 8.77 -8.48
C ASN A 108 3.87 8.28 -9.89
N VAL A 109 3.66 9.11 -10.90
CA VAL A 109 3.79 8.68 -12.31
C VAL A 109 5.24 8.73 -12.80
N LEU A 110 5.93 9.85 -12.59
CA LEU A 110 7.30 10.00 -13.09
C LEU A 110 8.26 9.01 -12.41
N GLY A 111 8.09 8.80 -11.09
CA GLY A 111 8.89 7.83 -10.36
C GLY A 111 8.75 6.40 -10.90
N GLU A 112 7.55 6.01 -11.29
CA GLU A 112 7.29 4.70 -11.90
C GLU A 112 7.92 4.58 -13.31
N ILE A 113 7.72 5.59 -14.15
CA ILE A 113 8.34 5.63 -15.50
C ILE A 113 9.86 5.49 -15.39
N ASN A 114 10.49 6.18 -14.45
CA ASN A 114 11.93 6.08 -14.24
C ASN A 114 12.38 4.65 -13.88
N VAL A 115 11.59 3.93 -13.09
CA VAL A 115 11.86 2.51 -12.77
C VAL A 115 11.77 1.65 -14.04
N PHE A 116 10.73 1.82 -14.85
CA PHE A 116 10.57 1.05 -16.10
C PHE A 116 11.69 1.32 -17.10
N GLU A 117 12.05 2.61 -17.29
CA GLU A 117 13.14 2.97 -18.21
C GLU A 117 14.50 2.44 -17.75
N ALA A 118 14.78 2.45 -16.44
CA ALA A 118 16.01 1.88 -15.90
C ALA A 118 16.06 0.35 -16.14
N ILE A 119 14.95 -0.38 -15.94
CA ILE A 119 14.88 -1.82 -16.22
C ILE A 119 15.14 -2.09 -17.70
N ARG A 120 14.53 -1.30 -18.61
CA ARG A 120 14.76 -1.41 -20.07
C ARG A 120 16.20 -1.14 -20.43
N LEU A 121 16.79 -0.06 -19.91
CA LEU A 121 18.18 0.32 -20.19
C LEU A 121 19.17 -0.78 -19.77
N HIS A 122 18.96 -1.36 -18.59
CA HIS A 122 19.79 -2.45 -18.07
C HIS A 122 19.42 -3.83 -18.65
N LYS A 123 18.39 -3.92 -19.49
CA LYS A 123 17.88 -5.16 -20.11
C LYS A 123 17.65 -6.27 -19.10
N LEU A 124 16.97 -5.94 -18.00
CA LEU A 124 16.71 -6.89 -16.92
C LEU A 124 15.40 -7.65 -17.16
N SER A 125 15.40 -8.93 -16.79
CA SER A 125 14.18 -9.76 -16.74
C SER A 125 13.55 -9.65 -15.34
N THR A 126 13.19 -8.43 -14.94
CA THR A 126 12.61 -8.13 -13.62
C THR A 126 11.10 -8.21 -13.70
N ARG A 127 10.48 -8.87 -12.72
CA ARG A 127 9.04 -8.89 -12.57
C ARG A 127 8.58 -7.80 -11.61
N ILE A 128 7.54 -7.03 -11.99
CA ILE A 128 7.15 -5.80 -11.31
C ILE A 128 5.69 -5.87 -10.87
N GLN A 129 5.42 -5.64 -9.59
CA GLN A 129 4.07 -5.37 -9.11
C GLN A 129 3.90 -3.86 -8.93
N ILE A 130 2.83 -3.31 -9.50
CA ILE A 130 2.41 -1.92 -9.32
C ILE A 130 1.26 -1.87 -8.33
N ALA A 131 1.42 -1.09 -7.28
CA ALA A 131 0.36 -0.84 -6.31
C ALA A 131 -0.57 0.26 -6.81
N GLY A 132 -1.64 -0.11 -7.51
CA GLY A 132 -2.78 0.73 -7.83
C GLY A 132 -3.71 0.93 -6.63
N SER A 133 -4.93 1.41 -6.87
CA SER A 133 -5.87 1.79 -5.83
C SER A 133 -7.33 1.65 -6.30
N SER A 134 -8.24 1.32 -5.41
CA SER A 134 -9.69 1.41 -5.66
C SER A 134 -10.17 2.83 -5.99
N GLU A 135 -9.40 3.87 -5.63
CA GLU A 135 -9.67 5.27 -6.01
C GLU A 135 -9.59 5.52 -7.54
N GLU A 136 -9.05 4.57 -8.30
CA GLU A 136 -9.07 4.58 -9.76
C GLU A 136 -10.49 4.45 -10.32
N TYR A 137 -11.34 3.67 -9.67
CA TYR A 137 -12.75 3.50 -10.06
C TYR A 137 -13.57 4.76 -9.80
N GLY A 138 -13.28 5.49 -8.70
CA GLY A 138 -13.86 6.78 -8.38
C GLY A 138 -15.38 6.73 -8.31
N LEU A 139 -16.08 7.34 -9.28
CA LEU A 139 -17.54 7.35 -9.35
C LEU A 139 -18.06 5.97 -9.82
N VAL A 140 -18.64 5.24 -8.89
CA VAL A 140 -19.26 3.93 -9.12
C VAL A 140 -20.75 4.01 -8.84
N TYR A 141 -21.56 3.52 -9.76
CA TYR A 141 -23.01 3.47 -9.60
C TYR A 141 -23.46 2.17 -8.87
N PRO A 142 -24.61 2.16 -8.19
CA PRO A 142 -25.07 0.98 -7.43
C PRO A 142 -25.11 -0.32 -8.25
N ALA A 143 -25.48 -0.24 -9.53
CA ALA A 143 -25.53 -1.41 -10.42
C ALA A 143 -24.13 -1.94 -10.84
N GLU A 144 -23.06 -1.21 -10.52
CA GLU A 144 -21.68 -1.56 -10.84
C GLU A 144 -20.93 -2.17 -9.62
N THR A 145 -21.66 -2.50 -8.55
CA THR A 145 -21.09 -3.10 -7.33
C THR A 145 -21.56 -4.54 -7.14
N PRO A 146 -20.71 -5.45 -6.65
CA PRO A 146 -19.30 -5.23 -6.27
C PRO A 146 -18.42 -4.92 -7.48
N ILE A 147 -17.35 -4.11 -7.25
CA ILE A 147 -16.46 -3.57 -8.27
C ILE A 147 -15.48 -4.64 -8.73
N ASN A 148 -15.53 -5.00 -10.01
CA ASN A 148 -14.55 -5.87 -10.66
C ASN A 148 -13.58 -5.06 -11.54
N GLU A 149 -12.60 -5.72 -12.16
CA GLU A 149 -11.57 -5.09 -12.95
C GLU A 149 -12.06 -4.48 -14.26
N GLU A 150 -13.25 -4.87 -14.75
CA GLU A 150 -13.88 -4.35 -15.96
C GLU A 150 -14.66 -3.05 -15.71
N ASN A 151 -14.86 -2.66 -14.44
CA ASN A 151 -15.54 -1.42 -14.11
C ASN A 151 -14.82 -0.20 -14.71
N PRO A 152 -15.53 0.78 -15.25
CA PRO A 152 -14.94 1.99 -15.78
C PRO A 152 -14.15 2.78 -14.73
N LEU A 153 -13.01 3.34 -15.14
CA LEU A 153 -12.18 4.21 -14.31
C LEU A 153 -12.69 5.66 -14.41
N ARG A 154 -13.29 6.17 -13.32
CA ARG A 154 -13.84 7.53 -13.22
C ARG A 154 -13.30 8.23 -11.97
N PRO A 155 -11.97 8.42 -11.83
CA PRO A 155 -11.36 8.93 -10.61
C PRO A 155 -11.91 10.30 -10.23
N LEU A 156 -12.18 10.50 -8.93
CA LEU A 156 -12.74 11.74 -8.38
C LEU A 156 -11.70 12.60 -7.65
N SER A 157 -10.44 12.20 -7.64
CA SER A 157 -9.36 12.93 -6.98
C SER A 157 -8.08 12.97 -7.82
N PRO A 158 -7.21 14.00 -7.66
CA PRO A 158 -5.92 14.01 -8.35
C PRO A 158 -5.05 12.80 -8.03
N TYR A 159 -5.18 12.23 -6.82
CA TYR A 159 -4.55 10.96 -6.46
C TYR A 159 -5.08 9.82 -7.33
N GLY A 160 -6.40 9.66 -7.42
CA GLY A 160 -7.02 8.64 -8.27
C GLY A 160 -6.58 8.75 -9.73
N VAL A 161 -6.55 9.98 -10.29
CA VAL A 161 -6.03 10.23 -11.65
C VAL A 161 -4.58 9.78 -11.78
N SER A 162 -3.72 10.06 -10.79
CA SER A 162 -2.33 9.62 -10.84
C SER A 162 -2.20 8.09 -10.79
N LYS A 163 -3.10 7.40 -10.08
CA LYS A 163 -3.13 5.94 -10.00
C LYS A 163 -3.61 5.30 -11.32
N VAL A 164 -4.63 5.88 -11.96
CA VAL A 164 -5.04 5.48 -13.32
C VAL A 164 -3.88 5.63 -14.30
N ALA A 165 -3.14 6.73 -14.23
CA ALA A 165 -1.98 6.92 -15.09
C ALA A 165 -0.90 5.85 -14.85
N GLN A 166 -0.59 5.50 -13.60
CA GLN A 166 0.35 4.41 -13.27
C GLN A 166 -0.14 3.07 -13.83
N ASP A 167 -1.40 2.71 -13.60
CA ASP A 167 -2.01 1.48 -14.10
C ASP A 167 -1.86 1.37 -15.63
N LEU A 168 -2.22 2.45 -16.36
CA LEU A 168 -2.15 2.47 -17.82
C LEU A 168 -0.71 2.50 -18.36
N PHE A 169 0.22 3.16 -17.69
CA PHE A 169 1.64 3.05 -18.04
C PHE A 169 2.16 1.62 -17.85
N GLY A 170 1.80 0.96 -16.76
CA GLY A 170 2.13 -0.45 -16.55
C GLY A 170 1.62 -1.34 -17.69
N TYR A 171 0.36 -1.15 -18.12
CA TYR A 171 -0.18 -1.86 -19.29
C TYR A 171 0.56 -1.53 -20.58
N GLN A 172 0.81 -0.25 -20.84
CA GLN A 172 1.51 0.19 -22.06
C GLN A 172 2.93 -0.37 -22.14
N TYR A 173 3.69 -0.35 -21.02
CA TYR A 173 5.05 -0.89 -21.00
C TYR A 173 5.10 -2.40 -21.19
N PHE A 174 4.10 -3.13 -20.67
CA PHE A 174 3.94 -4.55 -20.97
C PHE A 174 3.69 -4.77 -22.46
N GLN A 175 2.68 -4.10 -23.05
CA GLN A 175 2.30 -4.30 -24.45
C GLN A 175 3.38 -3.87 -25.43
N SER A 176 4.04 -2.75 -25.20
CA SER A 176 4.96 -2.16 -26.15
C SER A 176 6.41 -2.65 -26.00
N TYR A 177 6.80 -3.02 -24.79
CA TYR A 177 8.20 -3.35 -24.49
C TYR A 177 8.39 -4.73 -23.87
N GLY A 178 7.32 -5.45 -23.56
CA GLY A 178 7.36 -6.79 -22.99
C GLY A 178 7.87 -6.83 -21.54
N LEU A 179 7.75 -5.73 -20.78
CA LEU A 179 8.08 -5.76 -19.36
C LEU A 179 7.10 -6.66 -18.61
N ASP A 180 7.60 -7.53 -17.74
CA ASP A 180 6.77 -8.41 -16.90
C ASP A 180 6.16 -7.60 -15.74
N ILE A 181 4.96 -7.06 -15.97
CA ILE A 181 4.26 -6.17 -15.03
C ILE A 181 2.91 -6.78 -14.65
N VAL A 182 2.66 -6.89 -13.32
CA VAL A 182 1.37 -7.23 -12.73
C VAL A 182 0.82 -6.00 -12.01
N ARG A 183 -0.40 -5.62 -12.33
CA ARG A 183 -1.06 -4.44 -11.75
C ARG A 183 -2.06 -4.88 -10.69
N THR A 184 -2.07 -4.20 -9.54
CA THR A 184 -3.04 -4.50 -8.48
C THR A 184 -3.81 -3.23 -8.12
N ARG A 185 -5.15 -3.29 -8.07
CA ARG A 185 -6.01 -2.22 -7.56
C ARG A 185 -6.46 -2.59 -6.16
N THR A 186 -5.70 -2.12 -5.17
CA THR A 186 -5.93 -2.50 -3.78
C THR A 186 -6.98 -1.60 -3.15
N PHE A 187 -7.97 -2.22 -2.52
CA PHE A 187 -9.00 -1.54 -1.73
C PHE A 187 -8.42 -1.08 -0.39
N ASN A 188 -9.24 -0.46 0.47
CA ASN A 188 -8.71 0.08 1.71
C ASN A 188 -8.07 -1.03 2.55
N HIS A 189 -6.93 -0.74 3.12
CA HIS A 189 -6.24 -1.69 4.01
C HIS A 189 -5.73 -0.97 5.25
N GLU A 190 -5.80 -1.66 6.38
CA GLU A 190 -5.54 -1.13 7.70
C GLU A 190 -4.64 -2.07 8.52
N GLY A 191 -4.13 -1.55 9.62
CA GLY A 191 -3.32 -2.31 10.57
C GLY A 191 -2.29 -1.45 11.30
N PRO A 192 -1.47 -2.04 12.17
CA PRO A 192 -0.39 -1.36 12.87
C PRO A 192 0.51 -0.57 11.92
N ARG A 193 1.05 0.56 12.33
CA ARG A 193 1.88 1.49 11.52
C ARG A 193 1.13 2.28 10.44
N ARG A 194 -0.19 2.11 10.30
CA ARG A 194 -0.98 2.99 9.42
C ARG A 194 -0.87 4.44 9.90
N GLY A 195 -0.60 5.36 8.97
CA GLY A 195 -0.43 6.78 9.27
C GLY A 195 -1.67 7.41 9.88
N GLU A 196 -1.49 8.33 10.82
CA GLU A 196 -2.55 9.02 11.58
C GLU A 196 -3.53 9.85 10.75
N ALA A 197 -3.21 10.12 9.49
CA ALA A 197 -4.08 10.86 8.59
C ALA A 197 -5.23 10.01 8.02
N PHE A 198 -5.16 8.67 8.12
CA PHE A 198 -6.18 7.76 7.64
C PHE A 198 -7.25 7.49 8.69
N VAL A 199 -8.49 7.35 8.26
CA VAL A 199 -9.68 7.46 9.11
C VAL A 199 -9.66 6.54 10.33
N LEU A 200 -9.48 5.23 10.18
CA LEU A 200 -9.51 4.28 11.30
C LEU A 200 -8.28 4.43 12.19
N SER A 201 -7.13 4.67 11.59
CA SER A 201 -5.88 4.97 12.31
C SER A 201 -6.00 6.26 13.11
N ASN A 202 -6.68 7.28 12.57
CA ASN A 202 -6.95 8.52 13.29
C ASN A 202 -7.86 8.29 14.49
N PHE A 203 -8.92 7.50 14.34
CA PHE A 203 -9.80 7.15 15.46
C PHE A 203 -9.02 6.41 16.55
N ALA A 204 -8.27 5.38 16.18
CA ALA A 204 -7.46 4.61 17.13
C ALA A 204 -6.43 5.49 17.87
N LYS A 205 -5.77 6.42 17.18
CA LYS A 205 -4.86 7.38 17.79
C LYS A 205 -5.57 8.31 18.77
N GLN A 206 -6.73 8.87 18.38
CA GLN A 206 -7.51 9.74 19.27
C GLN A 206 -7.94 8.98 20.52
N ILE A 207 -8.44 7.75 20.38
CA ILE A 207 -8.84 6.90 21.51
C ILE A 207 -7.65 6.66 22.45
N ALA A 208 -6.50 6.24 21.93
CA ALA A 208 -5.29 6.00 22.72
C ALA A 208 -4.80 7.27 23.47
N ALA A 209 -4.90 8.44 22.83
CA ALA A 209 -4.55 9.72 23.45
C ALA A 209 -5.54 10.13 24.57
N ILE A 210 -6.81 9.80 24.40
CA ILE A 210 -7.84 10.01 25.45
C ILE A 210 -7.59 9.04 26.61
N GLU A 211 -7.33 7.75 26.33
CA GLU A 211 -7.01 6.74 27.37
C GLU A 211 -5.80 7.14 28.22
N SER A 212 -4.81 7.77 27.63
CA SER A 212 -3.61 8.26 28.31
C SER A 212 -3.78 9.63 28.99
N GLY A 213 -4.98 10.21 28.97
CA GLY A 213 -5.27 11.52 29.57
C GLY A 213 -4.68 12.73 28.83
N ARG A 214 -4.11 12.55 27.64
CA ARG A 214 -3.50 13.64 26.86
C ARG A 214 -4.49 14.44 26.04
N ARG A 215 -5.72 13.97 25.97
CA ARG A 215 -6.79 14.60 25.20
C ARG A 215 -8.09 14.49 25.99
N PRO A 216 -8.96 15.52 25.96
CA PRO A 216 -10.31 15.41 26.53
C PRO A 216 -11.10 14.29 25.81
N PRO A 217 -12.12 13.70 26.44
CA PRO A 217 -12.89 12.59 25.88
C PRO A 217 -13.83 13.01 24.75
N VAL A 218 -13.25 13.69 23.75
CA VAL A 218 -13.93 14.17 22.53
C VAL A 218 -13.21 13.62 21.32
N LEU A 219 -13.95 12.93 20.46
CA LEU A 219 -13.46 12.31 19.24
C LEU A 219 -13.99 13.06 18.01
N ALA A 220 -13.08 13.73 17.29
CA ALA A 220 -13.41 14.49 16.09
C ALA A 220 -13.51 13.54 14.88
N VAL A 221 -14.63 13.60 14.16
CA VAL A 221 -14.93 12.70 13.03
C VAL A 221 -15.29 13.47 11.76
N GLY A 222 -15.03 12.85 10.59
CA GLY A 222 -15.56 13.29 9.29
C GLY A 222 -16.82 12.53 8.91
N ASN A 223 -16.94 12.16 7.62
CA ASN A 223 -18.07 11.39 7.10
C ASN A 223 -18.09 9.96 7.64
N LEU A 224 -19.09 9.65 8.48
CA LEU A 224 -19.31 8.33 9.07
C LEU A 224 -20.17 7.40 8.21
N ASP A 225 -20.81 7.90 7.16
CA ASP A 225 -21.75 7.13 6.34
C ASP A 225 -21.08 6.45 5.16
N ALA A 226 -19.88 6.87 4.79
CA ALA A 226 -19.11 6.24 3.72
C ALA A 226 -18.86 4.74 4.04
N GLN A 227 -18.95 3.93 3.01
CA GLN A 227 -18.78 2.48 3.10
C GLN A 227 -17.52 2.05 2.36
N ARG A 228 -16.69 1.24 3.01
CA ARG A 228 -15.38 0.81 2.49
C ARG A 228 -15.15 -0.67 2.73
N ASP A 229 -14.51 -1.30 1.77
CA ASP A 229 -13.92 -2.63 1.93
C ASP A 229 -12.55 -2.47 2.60
N PHE A 230 -12.38 -3.07 3.77
CA PHE A 230 -11.13 -3.04 4.52
C PHE A 230 -10.50 -4.42 4.61
N THR A 231 -9.22 -4.49 4.29
CA THR A 231 -8.40 -5.70 4.41
C THR A 231 -7.25 -5.44 5.39
N ASP A 232 -6.81 -6.45 6.12
CA ASP A 232 -5.60 -6.33 6.93
C ASP A 232 -4.36 -6.21 6.03
N VAL A 233 -3.46 -5.31 6.37
CA VAL A 233 -2.24 -5.07 5.58
C VAL A 233 -1.36 -6.31 5.49
N ARG A 234 -1.38 -7.18 6.50
CA ARG A 234 -0.61 -8.44 6.52
C ARG A 234 -1.12 -9.43 5.48
N ASP A 235 -2.41 -9.43 5.18
CA ASP A 235 -2.99 -10.21 4.10
C ASP A 235 -2.74 -9.55 2.73
N VAL A 236 -2.77 -8.21 2.66
CA VAL A 236 -2.44 -7.47 1.42
C VAL A 236 -1.01 -7.74 0.96
N VAL A 237 -0.02 -7.76 1.87
CA VAL A 237 1.37 -8.01 1.47
C VAL A 237 1.60 -9.45 0.99
N LYS A 238 0.85 -10.44 1.53
CA LYS A 238 0.81 -11.80 0.99
C LYS A 238 0.21 -11.81 -0.43
N ALA A 239 -0.88 -11.06 -0.65
CA ALA A 239 -1.47 -10.90 -1.97
C ALA A 239 -0.48 -10.31 -2.98
N TYR A 240 0.28 -9.27 -2.61
CA TYR A 240 1.30 -8.68 -3.48
C TYR A 240 2.38 -9.70 -3.89
N LYS A 241 2.84 -10.51 -2.94
CA LYS A 241 3.81 -11.58 -3.26
C LYS A 241 3.21 -12.61 -4.22
N LEU A 242 1.98 -13.05 -3.97
CA LEU A 242 1.27 -13.98 -4.85
C LEU A 242 0.99 -13.38 -6.23
N ALA A 243 0.73 -12.07 -6.33
CA ALA A 243 0.58 -11.39 -7.61
C ALA A 243 1.85 -11.50 -8.47
N LEU A 244 3.04 -11.40 -7.88
CA LEU A 244 4.28 -11.65 -8.59
C LEU A 244 4.58 -13.13 -8.84
N ASP A 245 4.17 -14.03 -7.95
CA ASP A 245 4.44 -15.46 -8.15
C ASP A 245 3.52 -16.09 -9.19
N LEU A 246 2.24 -15.73 -9.19
CA LEU A 246 1.18 -16.45 -9.88
C LEU A 246 0.34 -15.56 -10.82
N GLY A 247 0.43 -14.25 -10.71
CA GLY A 247 -0.32 -13.33 -11.56
C GLY A 247 0.15 -13.41 -13.02
N VAL A 248 -0.71 -13.10 -13.95
CA VAL A 248 -0.40 -13.09 -15.38
C VAL A 248 0.19 -11.72 -15.75
N PRO A 249 1.34 -11.67 -16.48
CA PRO A 249 1.90 -10.42 -16.95
C PRO A 249 0.92 -9.60 -17.78
N GLY A 250 0.87 -8.30 -17.55
CA GLY A 250 -0.05 -7.37 -18.21
C GLY A 250 -1.45 -7.34 -17.62
N GLU A 251 -1.82 -8.29 -16.73
CA GLU A 251 -3.12 -8.33 -16.10
C GLU A 251 -3.23 -7.37 -14.90
N VAL A 252 -4.48 -7.02 -14.58
CA VAL A 252 -4.84 -6.25 -13.39
C VAL A 252 -5.72 -7.08 -12.47
N TYR A 253 -5.54 -6.94 -11.17
CA TYR A 253 -6.27 -7.68 -10.15
C TYR A 253 -6.74 -6.76 -9.02
N ASN A 254 -8.00 -6.88 -8.64
CA ASN A 254 -8.52 -6.28 -7.43
C ASN A 254 -8.07 -7.05 -6.19
N ILE A 255 -7.62 -6.33 -5.17
CA ILE A 255 -7.26 -6.89 -3.87
C ILE A 255 -8.09 -6.22 -2.80
N GLY A 256 -8.95 -6.99 -2.14
CA GLY A 256 -9.86 -6.53 -1.11
C GLY A 256 -10.43 -7.71 -0.32
N SER A 257 -11.21 -7.42 0.71
CA SER A 257 -11.82 -8.46 1.56
C SER A 257 -13.12 -9.02 1.00
N GLY A 258 -13.80 -8.28 0.12
CA GLY A 258 -15.16 -8.55 -0.28
C GLY A 258 -16.19 -8.23 0.81
N CYS A 259 -15.78 -7.60 1.91
CA CYS A 259 -16.64 -7.21 3.02
C CYS A 259 -16.66 -5.69 3.20
N VAL A 260 -17.84 -5.12 3.25
CA VAL A 260 -18.02 -3.66 3.36
C VAL A 260 -18.38 -3.27 4.80
N TRP A 261 -17.75 -2.20 5.25
CA TRP A 261 -18.00 -1.61 6.55
C TRP A 261 -18.36 -0.12 6.42
N ARG A 262 -19.44 0.31 7.06
CA ARG A 262 -19.70 1.73 7.26
C ARG A 262 -18.67 2.28 8.25
N ILE A 263 -18.13 3.45 7.99
CA ILE A 263 -17.09 4.06 8.85
C ILE A 263 -17.58 4.21 10.29
N GLY A 264 -18.86 4.57 10.49
CA GLY A 264 -19.48 4.63 11.81
C GLY A 264 -19.48 3.31 12.54
N ASP A 265 -19.79 2.19 11.84
CA ASP A 265 -19.81 0.86 12.45
C ASP A 265 -18.41 0.38 12.84
N ALA A 266 -17.40 0.74 12.03
CA ALA A 266 -15.99 0.50 12.37
C ALA A 266 -15.54 1.31 13.60
N LEU A 267 -15.98 2.57 13.72
CA LEU A 267 -15.76 3.38 14.92
C LEU A 267 -16.41 2.75 16.15
N ASP A 268 -17.67 2.29 16.05
CA ASP A 268 -18.36 1.62 17.15
C ASP A 268 -17.61 0.36 17.61
N GLN A 269 -17.00 -0.40 16.69
CA GLN A 269 -16.14 -1.53 17.08
C GLN A 269 -14.88 -1.08 17.84
N LEU A 270 -14.21 -0.02 17.40
CA LEU A 270 -13.07 0.55 18.14
C LEU A 270 -13.47 1.02 19.54
N LEU A 271 -14.64 1.66 19.67
CA LEU A 271 -15.14 2.16 20.96
C LEU A 271 -15.51 1.03 21.94
N ARG A 272 -15.86 -0.15 21.46
CA ARG A 272 -16.06 -1.35 22.32
C ARG A 272 -14.75 -1.91 22.89
N LEU A 273 -13.59 -1.54 22.32
CA LEU A 273 -12.27 -1.98 22.79
C LEU A 273 -11.68 -1.07 23.88
N THR A 274 -12.37 0.02 24.22
CA THR A 274 -11.97 0.97 25.26
C THR A 274 -13.02 1.08 26.37
N PRO A 275 -12.63 1.21 27.64
CA PRO A 275 -13.57 1.46 28.72
C PRO A 275 -14.04 2.92 28.81
N ILE A 276 -13.45 3.82 28.01
CA ILE A 276 -13.70 5.26 28.11
C ILE A 276 -14.94 5.63 27.31
N GLN A 277 -15.81 6.44 27.92
CA GLN A 277 -16.90 7.10 27.20
C GLN A 277 -16.39 8.37 26.53
N VAL A 278 -16.69 8.52 25.24
CA VAL A 278 -16.29 9.67 24.43
C VAL A 278 -17.51 10.36 23.82
N THR A 279 -17.42 11.67 23.65
CA THR A 279 -18.37 12.44 22.84
C THR A 279 -17.87 12.46 21.40
N ILE A 280 -18.72 12.13 20.43
CA ILE A 280 -18.39 12.20 18.99
C ILE A 280 -18.80 13.56 18.46
N GLU A 281 -17.86 14.31 17.89
CA GLU A 281 -18.11 15.63 17.34
C GLU A 281 -17.71 15.67 15.85
N PRO A 282 -18.63 16.10 14.94
CA PRO A 282 -18.29 16.35 13.54
C PRO A 282 -17.26 17.47 13.41
N ASP A 283 -16.24 17.23 12.56
CA ASP A 283 -15.18 18.18 12.25
C ASP A 283 -15.25 18.52 10.75
N PRO A 284 -15.67 19.73 10.36
CA PRO A 284 -15.77 20.13 8.97
C PRO A 284 -14.45 20.03 8.18
N ASP A 285 -13.31 20.22 8.84
CA ASP A 285 -11.99 20.15 8.20
C ASP A 285 -11.61 18.72 7.77
N ARG A 286 -12.38 17.73 8.23
CA ARG A 286 -12.22 16.31 7.86
C ARG A 286 -13.13 15.88 6.72
N MET A 287 -13.99 16.78 6.24
CA MET A 287 -14.84 16.50 5.07
C MET A 287 -14.07 16.66 3.77
N ARG A 288 -14.34 15.82 2.78
CA ARG A 288 -13.72 15.89 1.46
C ARG A 288 -14.61 16.66 0.48
N PRO A 289 -14.04 17.36 -0.53
CA PRO A 289 -14.83 18.02 -1.59
C PRO A 289 -15.70 17.04 -2.37
N SER A 290 -15.23 15.81 -2.54
CA SER A 290 -15.96 14.69 -3.15
C SER A 290 -15.60 13.40 -2.40
N ASP A 291 -16.59 12.59 -2.11
CA ASP A 291 -16.39 11.28 -1.47
C ASP A 291 -17.16 10.21 -2.25
N VAL A 292 -16.55 9.04 -2.39
CA VAL A 292 -17.20 7.87 -3.00
C VAL A 292 -18.06 7.22 -1.92
N PRO A 293 -19.39 7.08 -2.11
CA PRO A 293 -20.26 6.54 -1.07
C PRO A 293 -19.94 5.10 -0.69
N LEU A 294 -19.64 4.26 -1.70
CA LEU A 294 -19.42 2.83 -1.54
C LEU A 294 -18.24 2.36 -2.40
N LEU A 295 -17.26 1.71 -1.76
CA LEU A 295 -16.23 0.93 -2.42
C LEU A 295 -16.32 -0.51 -1.91
N HIS A 296 -16.79 -1.42 -2.74
CA HIS A 296 -16.99 -2.85 -2.47
C HIS A 296 -16.22 -3.66 -3.50
N CYS A 297 -15.23 -4.43 -3.08
CA CYS A 297 -14.35 -5.22 -3.93
C CYS A 297 -14.99 -6.51 -4.40
N ASP A 298 -14.91 -6.79 -5.70
CA ASP A 298 -14.93 -8.16 -6.21
C ASP A 298 -13.47 -8.62 -6.41
N MET A 299 -13.02 -9.55 -5.58
CA MET A 299 -11.68 -10.14 -5.65
C MET A 299 -11.64 -11.48 -6.37
N SER A 300 -12.74 -11.92 -7.00
CA SER A 300 -12.91 -13.27 -7.53
C SER A 300 -11.87 -13.64 -8.58
N LYS A 301 -11.48 -12.69 -9.44
CA LYS A 301 -10.42 -12.87 -10.43
C LYS A 301 -9.08 -13.22 -9.78
N PHE A 302 -8.67 -12.46 -8.77
CA PHE A 302 -7.43 -12.71 -8.05
C PHE A 302 -7.47 -14.02 -7.26
N ALA A 303 -8.60 -14.29 -6.58
CA ALA A 303 -8.80 -15.53 -5.84
C ALA A 303 -8.77 -16.77 -6.76
N ALA A 304 -9.36 -16.68 -7.94
CA ALA A 304 -9.32 -17.77 -8.94
C ALA A 304 -7.90 -18.01 -9.45
N GLN A 305 -7.12 -16.95 -9.69
CA GLN A 305 -5.75 -17.05 -10.20
C GLN A 305 -4.74 -17.57 -9.17
N THR A 306 -4.89 -17.18 -7.89
CA THR A 306 -3.85 -17.38 -6.87
C THR A 306 -4.26 -18.26 -5.70
N GLY A 307 -5.55 -18.53 -5.54
CA GLY A 307 -6.11 -19.16 -4.33
C GLY A 307 -6.16 -18.23 -3.11
N TRP A 308 -5.71 -16.98 -3.24
CA TRP A 308 -5.65 -16.04 -2.11
C TRP A 308 -7.04 -15.67 -1.58
N ARG A 309 -7.11 -15.57 -0.25
CA ARG A 309 -8.24 -14.96 0.48
C ARG A 309 -7.69 -14.26 1.73
N PRO A 310 -8.33 -13.18 2.19
CA PRO A 310 -7.95 -12.57 3.47
C PRO A 310 -8.27 -13.53 4.62
N GLU A 311 -7.34 -13.65 5.56
CA GLU A 311 -7.43 -14.57 6.69
C GLU A 311 -7.67 -13.85 8.02
N ILE A 312 -7.24 -12.58 8.14
CA ILE A 312 -7.30 -11.83 9.39
C ILE A 312 -8.66 -11.12 9.51
N PRO A 313 -9.46 -11.44 10.54
CA PRO A 313 -10.75 -10.79 10.74
C PRO A 313 -10.59 -9.27 10.99
N PHE A 314 -11.51 -8.47 10.46
CA PHE A 314 -11.47 -7.02 10.62
C PHE A 314 -11.45 -6.55 12.08
N ALA A 315 -12.16 -7.25 12.97
CA ALA A 315 -12.13 -6.97 14.41
C ALA A 315 -10.71 -7.13 15.01
N GLN A 316 -9.92 -8.10 14.53
CA GLN A 316 -8.53 -8.27 14.94
C GLN A 316 -7.66 -7.12 14.41
N THR A 317 -7.86 -6.71 13.16
CA THR A 317 -7.17 -5.55 12.57
C THR A 317 -7.39 -4.28 13.40
N LEU A 318 -8.63 -4.02 13.82
CA LEU A 318 -8.97 -2.87 14.65
C LEU A 318 -8.33 -2.94 16.05
N ALA A 319 -8.33 -4.12 16.66
CA ALA A 319 -7.70 -4.32 17.97
C ALA A 319 -6.18 -4.10 17.90
N ASP A 320 -5.52 -4.66 16.88
CA ASP A 320 -4.08 -4.50 16.68
C ASP A 320 -3.71 -3.04 16.36
N LEU A 321 -4.54 -2.35 15.56
CA LEU A 321 -4.37 -0.94 15.25
C LEU A 321 -4.47 -0.06 16.50
N LEU A 322 -5.46 -0.30 17.36
CA LEU A 322 -5.62 0.44 18.62
C LEU A 322 -4.45 0.17 19.57
N ASN A 323 -4.03 -1.09 19.71
CA ASN A 323 -2.89 -1.46 20.56
C ASN A 323 -1.57 -0.85 20.07
N TYR A 324 -1.39 -0.76 18.75
CA TYR A 324 -0.24 -0.04 18.18
C TYR A 324 -0.23 1.42 18.64
N TRP A 325 -1.36 2.12 18.54
CA TRP A 325 -1.43 3.52 18.97
C TRP A 325 -1.29 3.69 20.47
N ARG A 326 -1.79 2.75 21.29
CA ARG A 326 -1.54 2.72 22.74
C ARG A 326 -0.05 2.66 23.05
N THR A 327 0.70 1.80 22.34
CA THR A 327 2.15 1.69 22.50
C THR A 327 2.86 2.99 22.08
N VAL A 328 2.46 3.59 20.94
CA VAL A 328 3.03 4.86 20.46
C VAL A 328 2.76 5.99 21.43
N GLU A 329 1.55 6.07 21.99
CA GLU A 329 1.20 7.09 22.96
C GLU A 329 1.87 6.86 24.32
N ALA A 330 2.09 5.64 24.76
CA ALA A 330 2.82 5.35 26.01
C ALA A 330 4.32 5.71 25.94
N GLY A 331 4.91 5.71 24.73
CA GLY A 331 6.32 6.09 24.52
C GLY A 331 6.58 7.60 24.36
N ARG A 332 5.54 8.42 24.40
CA ARG A 332 5.61 9.90 24.34
C ARG A 332 5.56 10.54 25.71
#